data_01f119c2b01bc2f043ad7c41dda962de
#
_entry.id   01f119c2b01bc2f043ad7c41dda962de
#
_cell.length_a   1.000
_cell.length_b   1.000
_cell.length_c   1.000
_cell.angle_alpha   90.00
_cell.angle_beta   90.00
_cell.angle_gamma   90.00
#
_symmetry.space_group_name_H-M   'P 1'
#
loop_
_entity.id
_entity.type
_entity.pdbx_description
1 polymer ?
#
loop_
_entity_poly.entity_id
_entity_poly.type
_entity_poly.pdbx_seq_one_letter_code
_entity_poly.pdbx_strand_id
1 'polypeptide(L)'
;QEQRLATENTILATAEQHFVTHGYQNATIRAIAAEANVSTGSVMSVGDKKTLLIRIFDTKIAAIHQSRNGHTGIADAPNPTDAVLATVSPFLTIFAKHLDLSREYFATLVSGSHSSIIFNELAEALEREFAELITHFLPQHADTAASAAHALYLGFLGVLVVWAGSVDATVGDVQLPTTELRRFIDFFFTSQGAHS
;
A
#
# COMPACT_ATOMS: atom_id res chain seq x y z
N GLN A 1 -27.28 -6.38 -9.48
CA GLN A 1 -26.13 -5.69 -8.87
C GLN A 1 -25.13 -6.70 -8.29
N GLU A 2 -25.60 -7.69 -7.57
CA GLU A 2 -24.80 -8.76 -6.94
C GLU A 2 -24.02 -9.59 -7.96
N GLN A 3 -24.65 -9.99 -9.06
CA GLN A 3 -24.01 -10.74 -10.16
C GLN A 3 -22.91 -9.93 -10.87
N ARG A 4 -23.10 -8.61 -10.99
CA ARG A 4 -22.07 -7.73 -11.56
C ARG A 4 -20.83 -7.66 -10.66
N LEU A 5 -21.00 -7.50 -9.34
CA LEU A 5 -19.91 -7.48 -8.36
C LEU A 5 -19.17 -8.83 -8.34
N ALA A 6 -19.89 -9.95 -8.40
CA ALA A 6 -19.28 -11.27 -8.46
C ALA A 6 -18.42 -11.44 -9.73
N THR A 7 -18.90 -11.00 -10.88
CA THR A 7 -18.14 -11.03 -12.15
C THR A 7 -16.90 -10.14 -12.08
N GLU A 8 -17.03 -8.94 -11.53
CA GLU A 8 -15.92 -8.01 -11.34
C GLU A 8 -14.84 -8.60 -10.43
N ASN A 9 -15.21 -9.18 -9.30
CA ASN A 9 -14.27 -9.86 -8.39
C ASN A 9 -13.57 -11.05 -9.08
N THR A 10 -14.29 -11.82 -9.90
CA THR A 10 -13.70 -12.90 -10.69
C THR A 10 -12.67 -12.36 -11.68
N ILE A 11 -12.97 -11.28 -12.40
CA ILE A 11 -12.04 -10.65 -13.34
C ILE A 11 -10.79 -10.15 -12.62
N LEU A 12 -10.91 -9.46 -11.46
CA LEU A 12 -9.78 -8.97 -10.70
C LEU A 12 -8.91 -10.10 -10.15
N ALA A 13 -9.50 -11.16 -9.61
CA ALA A 13 -8.77 -12.32 -9.12
C ALA A 13 -8.03 -13.05 -10.26
N THR A 14 -8.67 -13.24 -11.41
CA THR A 14 -8.04 -13.83 -12.59
C THR A 14 -6.92 -12.96 -13.13
N ALA A 15 -7.12 -11.63 -13.18
CA ALA A 15 -6.10 -10.70 -13.63
C ALA A 15 -4.88 -10.74 -12.69
N GLU A 16 -5.08 -10.75 -11.37
CA GLU A 16 -3.99 -10.88 -10.40
C GLU A 16 -3.19 -12.17 -10.64
N GLN A 17 -3.88 -13.31 -10.70
CA GLN A 17 -3.24 -14.61 -10.95
C GLN A 17 -2.47 -14.61 -12.27
N HIS A 18 -3.04 -14.03 -13.32
CA HIS A 18 -2.40 -13.94 -14.63
C HIS A 18 -1.14 -13.04 -14.59
N PHE A 19 -1.21 -11.90 -13.88
CA PHE A 19 -0.05 -11.01 -13.70
C PHE A 19 1.08 -11.70 -12.92
N VAL A 20 0.75 -12.45 -11.88
CA VAL A 20 1.73 -13.18 -11.06
C VAL A 20 2.39 -14.31 -11.86
N THR A 21 1.59 -15.07 -12.62
CA THR A 21 2.08 -16.27 -13.31
C THR A 21 2.87 -15.96 -14.58
N HIS A 22 2.43 -14.97 -15.38
CA HIS A 22 2.99 -14.67 -16.69
C HIS A 22 3.79 -13.37 -16.73
N GLY A 23 3.79 -12.60 -15.63
CA GLY A 23 4.34 -11.26 -15.54
C GLY A 23 3.39 -10.19 -16.10
N TYR A 24 3.42 -9.02 -15.47
CA TYR A 24 2.55 -7.92 -15.88
C TYR A 24 2.73 -7.54 -17.35
N GLN A 25 3.96 -7.43 -17.85
CA GLN A 25 4.23 -6.99 -19.22
C GLN A 25 3.61 -7.92 -20.27
N ASN A 26 3.65 -9.23 -20.04
CA ASN A 26 3.15 -10.25 -20.98
C ASN A 26 1.62 -10.43 -20.91
N ALA A 27 0.98 -9.95 -19.85
CA ALA A 27 -0.46 -10.09 -19.67
C ALA A 27 -1.25 -9.25 -20.68
N THR A 28 -2.32 -9.83 -21.22
CA THR A 28 -3.23 -9.17 -22.16
C THR A 28 -4.68 -9.28 -21.68
N ILE A 29 -5.48 -8.27 -21.98
CA ILE A 29 -6.93 -8.28 -21.68
C ILE A 29 -7.62 -9.51 -22.30
N ARG A 30 -7.19 -9.94 -23.48
CA ARG A 30 -7.75 -11.11 -24.16
C ARG A 30 -7.46 -12.41 -23.42
N ALA A 31 -6.25 -12.57 -22.89
CA ALA A 31 -5.87 -13.76 -22.13
C ALA A 31 -6.62 -13.79 -20.78
N ILE A 32 -6.70 -12.66 -20.08
CA ILE A 32 -7.46 -12.53 -18.82
C ILE A 32 -8.95 -12.86 -19.07
N ALA A 33 -9.55 -12.36 -20.15
CA ALA A 33 -10.95 -12.63 -20.50
C ALA A 33 -11.20 -14.14 -20.76
N ALA A 34 -10.29 -14.78 -21.49
CA ALA A 34 -10.37 -16.21 -21.77
C ALA A 34 -10.28 -17.05 -20.49
N GLU A 35 -9.34 -16.71 -19.59
CA GLU A 35 -9.12 -17.41 -18.33
C GLU A 35 -10.27 -17.17 -17.33
N ALA A 36 -10.82 -15.95 -17.28
CA ALA A 36 -12.00 -15.62 -16.48
C ALA A 36 -13.32 -16.15 -17.07
N ASN A 37 -13.30 -16.75 -18.26
CA ASN A 37 -14.46 -17.22 -18.99
C ASN A 37 -15.52 -16.12 -19.21
N VAL A 38 -15.06 -14.94 -19.59
CA VAL A 38 -15.91 -13.78 -19.92
C VAL A 38 -15.50 -13.16 -21.27
N SER A 39 -16.31 -12.24 -21.79
CA SER A 39 -15.93 -11.49 -22.99
C SER A 39 -14.83 -10.47 -22.69
N THR A 40 -14.02 -10.10 -23.70
CA THR A 40 -13.07 -8.98 -23.58
C THR A 40 -13.76 -7.66 -23.23
N GLY A 41 -14.99 -7.46 -23.74
CA GLY A 41 -15.82 -6.31 -23.38
C GLY A 41 -16.18 -6.28 -21.89
N SER A 42 -16.43 -7.44 -21.29
CA SER A 42 -16.68 -7.54 -19.85
C SER A 42 -15.45 -7.15 -19.03
N VAL A 43 -14.25 -7.58 -19.45
CA VAL A 43 -13.01 -7.15 -18.78
C VAL A 43 -12.79 -5.65 -18.95
N MET A 44 -12.95 -5.13 -20.18
CA MET A 44 -12.79 -3.70 -20.46
C MET A 44 -13.82 -2.82 -19.74
N SER A 45 -14.99 -3.35 -19.38
CA SER A 45 -15.96 -2.63 -18.56
C SER A 45 -15.51 -2.47 -17.10
N VAL A 46 -14.60 -3.34 -16.61
CA VAL A 46 -13.93 -3.20 -15.31
C VAL A 46 -12.75 -2.23 -15.41
N GLY A 47 -12.00 -2.31 -16.51
CA GLY A 47 -10.90 -1.40 -16.82
C GLY A 47 -9.89 -1.96 -17.81
N ASP A 48 -8.97 -1.12 -18.22
CA ASP A 48 -7.78 -1.53 -18.95
C ASP A 48 -6.77 -2.23 -18.03
N LYS A 49 -5.67 -2.72 -18.56
CA LYS A 49 -4.65 -3.46 -17.81
C LYS A 49 -4.08 -2.67 -16.60
N LYS A 50 -3.89 -1.36 -16.76
CA LYS A 50 -3.42 -0.49 -15.68
C LYS A 50 -4.48 -0.29 -14.60
N THR A 51 -5.72 -0.07 -15.02
CA THR A 51 -6.87 0.04 -14.11
C THR A 51 -7.06 -1.25 -13.31
N LEU A 52 -6.97 -2.42 -13.95
CA LEU A 52 -7.05 -3.70 -13.25
C LEU A 52 -5.96 -3.83 -12.17
N LEU A 53 -4.72 -3.45 -12.49
CA LEU A 53 -3.62 -3.48 -11.53
C LEU A 53 -3.89 -2.56 -10.34
N ILE A 54 -4.30 -1.33 -10.58
CA ILE A 54 -4.67 -0.38 -9.51
C ILE A 54 -5.75 -0.96 -8.63
N ARG A 55 -6.84 -1.47 -9.22
CA ARG A 55 -7.98 -2.02 -8.47
C ARG A 55 -7.63 -3.26 -7.65
N ILE A 56 -6.68 -4.09 -8.12
CA ILE A 56 -6.16 -5.23 -7.35
C ILE A 56 -5.47 -4.73 -6.07
N PHE A 57 -4.58 -3.75 -6.19
CA PHE A 57 -3.91 -3.18 -5.01
C PHE A 57 -4.89 -2.43 -4.11
N ASP A 58 -5.78 -1.64 -4.67
CA ASP A 58 -6.82 -0.91 -3.93
C ASP A 58 -7.67 -1.85 -3.07
N THR A 59 -8.10 -2.99 -3.64
CA THR A 59 -8.86 -4.01 -2.89
C THR A 59 -8.06 -4.57 -1.71
N LYS A 60 -6.77 -4.85 -1.90
CA LYS A 60 -5.90 -5.37 -0.83
C LYS A 60 -5.65 -4.33 0.26
N ILE A 61 -5.40 -3.11 -0.13
CA ILE A 61 -5.19 -1.97 0.77
C ILE A 61 -6.45 -1.71 1.59
N ALA A 62 -7.62 -1.65 0.94
CA ALA A 62 -8.90 -1.47 1.61
C ALA A 62 -9.20 -2.60 2.62
N ALA A 63 -8.86 -3.85 2.28
CA ALA A 63 -9.03 -4.98 3.19
C ALA A 63 -8.19 -4.85 4.48
N ILE A 64 -6.96 -4.31 4.38
CA ILE A 64 -6.13 -4.03 5.57
C ILE A 64 -6.83 -2.99 6.46
N HIS A 65 -7.30 -1.88 5.89
CA HIS A 65 -7.99 -0.86 6.66
C HIS A 65 -9.23 -1.41 7.37
N GLN A 66 -10.05 -2.18 6.66
CA GLN A 66 -11.25 -2.80 7.23
C GLN A 66 -10.92 -3.78 8.35
N SER A 67 -9.86 -4.58 8.21
CA SER A 67 -9.47 -5.55 9.24
C SER A 67 -8.93 -4.90 10.51
N ARG A 68 -8.39 -3.69 10.41
CA ARG A 68 -7.82 -2.95 11.54
C ARG A 68 -8.88 -2.22 12.37
N ASN A 69 -10.08 -1.94 11.83
CA ASN A 69 -11.22 -1.33 12.54
C ASN A 69 -10.86 -0.17 13.49
N GLY A 70 -9.94 0.70 13.08
CA GLY A 70 -9.47 1.81 13.91
C GLY A 70 -8.57 1.40 15.08
N HIS A 71 -8.11 0.16 15.17
CA HIS A 71 -7.06 -0.23 16.11
C HIS A 71 -5.74 0.35 15.61
N THR A 72 -5.41 1.53 16.07
CA THR A 72 -4.06 2.05 16.03
C THR A 72 -3.26 1.18 16.99
N GLY A 73 -2.12 0.61 16.59
CA GLY A 73 -1.28 -0.22 17.48
C GLY A 73 -0.71 0.53 18.70
N ILE A 74 -1.32 1.68 19.08
CA ILE A 74 -0.89 2.59 20.15
C ILE A 74 -0.93 1.90 21.51
N ALA A 75 -2.00 1.12 21.78
CA ALA A 75 -2.24 0.57 23.10
C ALA A 75 -1.20 -0.47 23.53
N ASP A 76 -0.58 -1.17 22.58
CA ASP A 76 0.32 -2.29 22.84
C ASP A 76 1.80 -1.99 22.49
N ALA A 77 2.09 -0.84 21.89
CA ALA A 77 3.44 -0.50 21.47
C ALA A 77 4.24 0.18 22.58
N PRO A 78 5.47 -0.28 22.88
CA PRO A 78 6.28 0.27 23.96
C PRO A 78 6.87 1.65 23.64
N ASN A 79 6.94 2.03 22.38
CA ASN A 79 7.53 3.29 21.90
C ASN A 79 6.91 3.69 20.55
N PRO A 80 7.09 4.96 20.12
CA PRO A 80 6.48 5.48 18.90
C PRO A 80 6.96 4.75 17.62
N THR A 81 8.23 4.34 17.58
CA THR A 81 8.79 3.64 16.41
C THR A 81 8.12 2.30 16.19
N ASP A 82 7.93 1.51 17.24
CA ASP A 82 7.26 0.21 17.14
C ASP A 82 5.77 0.39 16.79
N ALA A 83 5.13 1.44 17.30
CA ALA A 83 3.74 1.78 16.93
C ALA A 83 3.60 2.09 15.44
N VAL A 84 4.45 2.96 14.89
CA VAL A 84 4.45 3.29 13.45
C VAL A 84 4.75 2.05 12.61
N LEU A 85 5.77 1.26 12.97
CA LEU A 85 6.11 0.03 12.24
C LEU A 85 4.95 -0.98 12.24
N ALA A 86 4.26 -1.16 13.36
CA ALA A 86 3.08 -2.02 13.44
C ALA A 86 1.96 -1.52 12.51
N THR A 87 1.78 -0.19 12.43
CA THR A 87 0.80 0.46 11.56
C THR A 87 1.08 0.19 10.08
N VAL A 88 2.33 0.29 9.63
CA VAL A 88 2.68 0.17 8.20
C VAL A 88 3.04 -1.24 7.74
N SER A 89 3.37 -2.16 8.66
CA SER A 89 3.83 -3.51 8.35
C SER A 89 2.88 -4.32 7.44
N PRO A 90 1.55 -4.28 7.60
CA PRO A 90 0.65 -5.00 6.70
C PRO A 90 0.75 -4.53 5.24
N PHE A 91 0.96 -3.22 5.03
CA PHE A 91 1.14 -2.65 3.68
C PHE A 91 2.48 -3.07 3.07
N LEU A 92 3.55 -3.06 3.87
CA LEU A 92 4.86 -3.57 3.41
C LEU A 92 4.77 -5.02 2.94
N THR A 93 4.02 -5.86 3.67
CA THR A 93 3.83 -7.27 3.32
C THR A 93 3.12 -7.44 1.97
N ILE A 94 2.09 -6.63 1.69
CA ILE A 94 1.41 -6.66 0.39
C ILE A 94 2.39 -6.29 -0.74
N PHE A 95 3.15 -5.22 -0.57
CA PHE A 95 4.06 -4.74 -1.62
C PHE A 95 5.26 -5.68 -1.81
N ALA A 96 5.73 -6.34 -0.77
CA ALA A 96 6.83 -7.30 -0.87
C ALA A 96 6.42 -8.62 -1.54
N LYS A 97 5.18 -9.05 -1.36
CA LYS A 97 4.68 -10.34 -1.86
C LYS A 97 4.84 -10.53 -3.37
N HIS A 98 4.64 -9.44 -4.14
CA HIS A 98 4.76 -9.42 -5.60
C HIS A 98 5.45 -8.11 -6.01
N LEU A 99 6.76 -8.03 -5.74
CA LEU A 99 7.53 -6.80 -5.89
C LEU A 99 7.47 -6.21 -7.31
N ASP A 100 7.50 -7.05 -8.35
CA ASP A 100 7.42 -6.57 -9.73
C ASP A 100 6.06 -5.93 -10.03
N LEU A 101 4.97 -6.49 -9.52
CA LEU A 101 3.64 -5.86 -9.64
C LEU A 101 3.55 -4.56 -8.84
N SER A 102 4.20 -4.51 -7.69
CA SER A 102 4.25 -3.31 -6.86
C SER A 102 4.99 -2.17 -7.56
N ARG A 103 6.07 -2.48 -8.26
CA ARG A 103 6.81 -1.52 -9.10
C ARG A 103 5.94 -0.95 -10.21
N GLU A 104 5.19 -1.82 -10.92
CA GLU A 104 4.27 -1.39 -11.97
C GLU A 104 3.11 -0.54 -11.41
N TYR A 105 2.64 -0.88 -10.21
CA TYR A 105 1.63 -0.09 -9.50
C TYR A 105 2.15 1.31 -9.17
N PHE A 106 3.31 1.42 -8.52
CA PHE A 106 3.93 2.72 -8.22
C PHE A 106 4.23 3.53 -9.49
N ALA A 107 4.78 2.90 -10.51
CA ALA A 107 5.05 3.56 -11.79
C ALA A 107 3.76 4.11 -12.43
N THR A 108 2.66 3.36 -12.32
CA THR A 108 1.36 3.78 -12.84
C THR A 108 0.81 4.99 -12.08
N LEU A 109 0.91 5.00 -10.75
CA LEU A 109 0.49 6.13 -9.92
C LEU A 109 1.33 7.39 -10.21
N VAL A 110 2.66 7.24 -10.23
CA VAL A 110 3.58 8.38 -10.46
C VAL A 110 3.44 8.95 -11.87
N SER A 111 3.08 8.13 -12.86
CA SER A 111 2.85 8.61 -14.24
C SER A 111 1.65 9.56 -14.37
N GLY A 112 0.77 9.61 -13.36
CA GLY A 112 -0.44 10.42 -13.36
C GLY A 112 -1.49 9.99 -14.41
N SER A 113 -1.24 8.90 -15.14
CA SER A 113 -2.17 8.41 -16.17
C SER A 113 -3.43 7.76 -15.58
N HIS A 114 -3.35 7.33 -14.34
CA HIS A 114 -4.45 6.73 -13.57
C HIS A 114 -4.38 7.24 -12.14
N SER A 115 -5.54 7.50 -11.55
CA SER A 115 -5.66 7.86 -10.14
C SER A 115 -6.28 6.70 -9.36
N SER A 116 -5.82 6.51 -8.14
CA SER A 116 -6.45 5.61 -7.17
C SER A 116 -7.17 6.46 -6.12
N ILE A 117 -8.47 6.29 -6.00
CA ILE A 117 -9.28 6.92 -4.94
C ILE A 117 -8.87 6.30 -3.60
N ILE A 118 -8.71 4.99 -3.56
CA ILE A 118 -8.34 4.24 -2.35
C ILE A 118 -6.95 4.65 -1.86
N PHE A 119 -6.00 4.92 -2.77
CA PHE A 119 -4.68 5.40 -2.37
C PHE A 119 -4.74 6.75 -1.67
N ASN A 120 -5.62 7.66 -2.12
CA ASN A 120 -5.82 8.95 -1.46
C ASN A 120 -6.54 8.79 -0.11
N GLU A 121 -7.59 7.99 -0.06
CA GLU A 121 -8.32 7.66 1.18
C GLU A 121 -7.39 6.95 2.20
N LEU A 122 -6.50 6.09 1.72
CA LEU A 122 -5.46 5.46 2.53
C LEU A 122 -4.48 6.48 3.10
N ALA A 123 -4.00 7.41 2.27
CA ALA A 123 -3.11 8.47 2.71
C ALA A 123 -3.72 9.25 3.87
N GLU A 124 -4.96 9.72 3.70
CA GLU A 124 -5.70 10.42 4.74
C GLU A 124 -5.91 9.58 6.01
N ALA A 125 -6.17 8.28 5.85
CA ALA A 125 -6.34 7.37 6.99
C ALA A 125 -5.03 7.16 7.75
N LEU A 126 -3.92 6.92 7.05
CA LEU A 126 -2.60 6.78 7.67
C LEU A 126 -2.13 8.08 8.33
N GLU A 127 -2.36 9.23 7.69
CA GLU A 127 -2.03 10.53 8.27
C GLU A 127 -2.80 10.78 9.57
N ARG A 128 -4.09 10.43 9.63
CA ARG A 128 -4.86 10.51 10.88
C ARG A 128 -4.30 9.59 11.96
N GLU A 129 -4.00 8.33 11.63
CA GLU A 129 -3.39 7.38 12.57
C GLU A 129 -2.03 7.87 13.07
N PHE A 130 -1.20 8.42 12.19
CA PHE A 130 0.09 9.00 12.59
C PHE A 130 -0.09 10.25 13.46
N ALA A 131 -1.08 11.09 13.20
CA ALA A 131 -1.38 12.24 14.03
C ALA A 131 -1.82 11.82 15.45
N GLU A 132 -2.62 10.77 15.56
CA GLU A 132 -3.00 10.18 16.85
C GLU A 132 -1.77 9.63 17.60
N LEU A 133 -0.88 8.89 16.90
CA LEU A 133 0.37 8.39 17.45
C LEU A 133 1.27 9.53 17.94
N ILE A 134 1.45 10.57 17.13
CA ILE A 134 2.26 11.74 17.50
C ILE A 134 1.66 12.43 18.72
N THR A 135 0.36 12.65 18.77
CA THR A 135 -0.32 13.27 19.92
C THR A 135 -0.18 12.43 21.18
N HIS A 136 -0.22 11.10 21.05
CA HIS A 136 -0.07 10.20 22.19
C HIS A 136 1.35 10.21 22.77
N PHE A 137 2.38 10.07 21.92
CA PHE A 137 3.76 9.98 22.37
C PHE A 137 4.45 11.34 22.57
N LEU A 138 3.94 12.38 21.93
CA LEU A 138 4.46 13.76 21.96
C LEU A 138 3.32 14.77 22.21
N PRO A 139 2.64 14.73 23.35
CA PRO A 139 1.49 15.59 23.62
C PRO A 139 1.80 17.09 23.53
N GLN A 140 3.05 17.48 23.73
CA GLN A 140 3.52 18.86 23.57
C GLN A 140 3.50 19.33 22.09
N HIS A 141 3.37 18.43 21.11
CA HIS A 141 3.29 18.73 19.68
C HIS A 141 1.90 18.52 19.10
N ALA A 142 0.86 18.44 19.94
CA ALA A 142 -0.52 18.20 19.49
C ALA A 142 -0.98 19.21 18.40
N ASP A 143 -0.61 20.47 18.54
CA ASP A 143 -0.98 21.53 17.58
C ASP A 143 -0.33 21.37 16.19
N THR A 144 0.79 20.65 16.11
CA THR A 144 1.53 20.39 14.86
C THR A 144 1.41 18.95 14.39
N ALA A 145 0.66 18.10 15.12
CA ALA A 145 0.57 16.67 14.86
C ALA A 145 0.13 16.33 13.44
N ALA A 146 -0.79 17.07 12.85
CA ALA A 146 -1.25 16.87 11.46
C ALA A 146 -0.11 17.11 10.44
N SER A 147 0.66 18.20 10.61
CA SER A 147 1.79 18.49 9.71
C SER A 147 2.92 17.49 9.88
N ALA A 148 3.19 17.07 11.11
CA ALA A 148 4.19 16.05 11.43
C ALA A 148 3.77 14.68 10.87
N ALA A 149 2.49 14.31 10.97
CA ALA A 149 1.94 13.09 10.41
C ALA A 149 2.06 13.07 8.87
N HIS A 150 1.79 14.18 8.21
CA HIS A 150 2.00 14.31 6.76
C HIS A 150 3.48 14.11 6.39
N ALA A 151 4.41 14.71 7.12
CA ALA A 151 5.85 14.52 6.89
C ALA A 151 6.28 13.06 7.12
N LEU A 152 5.77 12.41 8.17
CA LEU A 152 6.01 10.99 8.45
C LEU A 152 5.47 10.09 7.33
N TYR A 153 4.27 10.39 6.82
CA TYR A 153 3.66 9.68 5.70
C TYR A 153 4.51 9.81 4.41
N LEU A 154 4.94 11.02 4.06
CA LEU A 154 5.80 11.26 2.90
C LEU A 154 7.15 10.53 3.04
N GLY A 155 7.75 10.52 4.23
CA GLY A 155 8.97 9.78 4.50
C GLY A 155 8.77 8.26 4.37
N PHE A 156 7.67 7.73 4.89
CA PHE A 156 7.28 6.32 4.70
C PHE A 156 7.17 5.95 3.22
N LEU A 157 6.45 6.76 2.42
CA LEU A 157 6.35 6.56 0.97
C LEU A 157 7.71 6.62 0.29
N GLY A 158 8.56 7.58 0.67
CA GLY A 158 9.91 7.72 0.15
C GLY A 158 10.74 6.45 0.37
N VAL A 159 10.76 5.93 1.60
CA VAL A 159 11.45 4.67 1.92
C VAL A 159 10.88 3.50 1.12
N LEU A 160 9.56 3.39 1.03
CA LEU A 160 8.88 2.31 0.30
C LEU A 160 9.24 2.31 -1.19
N VAL A 161 9.19 3.47 -1.84
CA VAL A 161 9.51 3.62 -3.28
C VAL A 161 10.98 3.34 -3.55
N VAL A 162 11.89 3.88 -2.74
CA VAL A 162 13.33 3.65 -2.86
C VAL A 162 13.66 2.17 -2.67
N TRP A 163 13.10 1.54 -1.64
CA TRP A 163 13.24 0.12 -1.41
C TRP A 163 12.73 -0.71 -2.60
N ALA A 164 11.53 -0.46 -3.07
CA ALA A 164 10.96 -1.18 -4.20
C ALA A 164 11.84 -1.04 -5.47
N GLY A 165 12.48 0.11 -5.66
CA GLY A 165 13.41 0.34 -6.78
C GLY A 165 14.78 -0.33 -6.64
N SER A 166 15.25 -0.59 -5.42
CA SER A 166 16.61 -1.05 -5.14
C SER A 166 16.75 -2.57 -4.95
N VAL A 167 15.65 -3.26 -4.58
CA VAL A 167 15.70 -4.72 -4.33
C VAL A 167 15.79 -5.50 -5.64
N ASP A 168 16.69 -6.46 -5.71
CA ASP A 168 16.73 -7.42 -6.81
C ASP A 168 15.67 -8.51 -6.59
N ALA A 169 14.60 -8.45 -7.38
CA ALA A 169 13.49 -9.41 -7.30
C ALA A 169 13.87 -10.85 -7.70
N THR A 170 15.07 -11.06 -8.25
CA THR A 170 15.58 -12.38 -8.65
C THR A 170 16.28 -13.11 -7.50
N VAL A 171 16.58 -12.42 -6.41
CA VAL A 171 17.30 -12.95 -5.25
C VAL A 171 16.31 -13.30 -4.13
N GLY A 172 15.83 -14.54 -4.11
CA GLY A 172 15.17 -15.18 -2.95
C GLY A 172 14.15 -14.35 -2.16
N ASP A 173 14.15 -14.50 -0.84
CA ASP A 173 13.24 -13.77 0.05
C ASP A 173 13.46 -12.25 -0.01
N VAL A 174 12.44 -11.52 -0.45
CA VAL A 174 12.44 -10.06 -0.45
C VAL A 174 12.35 -9.56 0.99
N GLN A 175 13.47 -9.04 1.51
CA GLN A 175 13.50 -8.47 2.85
C GLN A 175 12.75 -7.14 2.87
N LEU A 176 11.86 -6.99 3.87
CA LEU A 176 11.14 -5.73 4.11
C LEU A 176 12.13 -4.61 4.52
N PRO A 177 11.85 -3.35 4.18
CA PRO A 177 12.71 -2.21 4.51
C PRO A 177 12.57 -1.79 5.99
N THR A 178 12.46 -2.76 6.89
CA THR A 178 12.18 -2.52 8.31
C THR A 178 13.32 -1.76 8.99
N THR A 179 14.57 -2.05 8.62
CA THR A 179 15.75 -1.36 9.19
C THR A 179 15.81 0.09 8.77
N GLU A 180 15.60 0.38 7.49
CA GLU A 180 15.58 1.74 6.93
C GLU A 180 14.43 2.55 7.50
N LEU A 181 13.23 1.92 7.58
CA LEU A 181 12.05 2.54 8.19
C LEU A 181 12.28 2.84 9.66
N ARG A 182 12.81 1.88 10.43
CA ARG A 182 13.11 2.09 11.84
C ARG A 182 14.06 3.26 12.02
N ARG A 183 15.17 3.32 11.27
CA ARG A 183 16.14 4.42 11.33
C ARG A 183 15.49 5.77 10.99
N PHE A 184 14.64 5.81 9.98
CA PHE A 184 13.92 7.03 9.60
C PHE A 184 12.97 7.47 10.71
N ILE A 185 12.16 6.55 11.26
CA ILE A 185 11.18 6.84 12.30
C ILE A 185 11.87 7.27 13.61
N ASP A 186 12.94 6.56 14.01
CA ASP A 186 13.74 6.94 15.20
C ASP A 186 14.30 8.35 15.06
N PHE A 187 14.88 8.69 13.90
CA PHE A 187 15.35 10.03 13.60
C PHE A 187 14.22 11.07 13.68
N PHE A 188 13.05 10.74 13.07
CA PHE A 188 11.90 11.64 13.09
C PHE A 188 11.47 11.96 14.52
N PHE A 189 11.24 10.95 15.36
CA PHE A 189 10.78 11.17 16.74
C PHE A 189 11.86 11.82 17.64
N THR A 190 13.12 11.44 17.49
CA THR A 190 14.23 12.07 18.22
C THR A 190 14.35 13.56 17.88
N SER A 191 14.20 13.92 16.60
CA SER A 191 14.24 15.32 16.15
C SER A 191 13.08 16.16 16.70
N GLN A 192 11.97 15.53 17.06
CA GLN A 192 10.80 16.16 17.70
C GLN A 192 10.91 16.19 19.25
N GLY A 193 11.98 15.68 19.83
CA GLY A 193 12.21 15.70 21.29
C GLY A 193 11.61 14.51 22.05
N ALA A 194 11.23 13.43 21.37
CA ALA A 194 10.91 12.18 22.02
C ALA A 194 12.21 11.52 22.50
N HIS A 195 12.46 11.53 23.79
CA HIS A 195 13.50 10.70 24.35
C HIS A 195 13.00 9.25 24.47
N SER A 196 13.81 8.31 23.95
CA SER A 196 13.60 6.87 24.04
C SER A 196 13.54 6.39 25.47
#